data_03a46c6934efc0fa6261d51f0f84b77f
#
_entry.id   03a46c6934efc0fa6261d51f0f84b77f
#
_cell.length_a   1.000
_cell.length_b   1.000
_cell.length_c   1.000
_cell.angle_alpha   90.00
_cell.angle_beta   90.00
_cell.angle_gamma   90.00
#
_symmetry.space_group_name_H-M   'P 1'
#
loop_
_entity.id
_entity.type
_entity.pdbx_description
1 polymer ?
#
loop_
_entity_poly.entity_id
_entity_poly.type
_entity_poly.pdbx_seq_one_letter_code
_entity_poly.pdbx_strand_id
1 'polypeptide(L)'
;MAAKTHRTAAHPTVLSTRALNRATLDRQLLLRRSAMSAKDAVAHLLGLQAQNTKPPYFQLYARLTEFDPEELSALMESREVVRIVTLRSTLHTHTADDALTLRPLVQAARERELKTFRRGLEGVDLDRLAAVAEELVVERPRPVKELREELLAHWPDADPFALTVAARCLLPLVQVTPRGMWGRSGQVALTTVEHWLGRPAEPVPAPDATVLRYLGAFGPASVMDFQVWAELTRTKEVFERLRPRLLTFRDERGVELFDLPDAPRPDPGTPAPPRFLPEFDNLLLGHADRTRVIPAVNKGRNGVGNQAYGSVLIDGFFDAVWRVERDGGTAILTVQPLRNLVRDERAEITEEAARMLTAMTDATDHDVRFGTFLDYGD
;
A
#
# COMPACT_ATOMS: atom_id res chain seq x y z
N MET A 1 35.89 27.03 -39.48
CA MET A 1 35.60 27.42 -38.07
C MET A 1 34.19 26.99 -37.75
N ALA A 2 34.00 25.86 -37.04
CA ALA A 2 32.69 25.36 -36.66
C ALA A 2 32.33 25.94 -35.28
N ALA A 3 31.27 26.69 -35.20
CA ALA A 3 30.78 27.28 -33.97
C ALA A 3 30.27 26.15 -33.05
N LYS A 4 30.93 25.93 -31.92
CA LYS A 4 30.44 25.10 -30.83
C LYS A 4 29.28 25.83 -30.17
N THR A 5 28.05 25.44 -30.48
CA THR A 5 26.86 25.82 -29.73
C THR A 5 26.97 25.19 -28.34
N HIS A 6 27.36 25.98 -27.33
CA HIS A 6 27.19 25.63 -25.92
C HIS A 6 25.68 25.56 -25.63
N ARG A 7 25.12 24.34 -25.57
CA ARG A 7 23.84 24.14 -24.91
C ARG A 7 24.08 24.46 -23.40
N THR A 8 23.68 25.63 -22.99
CA THR A 8 23.51 25.94 -21.55
C THR A 8 22.63 24.86 -20.96
N ALA A 9 23.16 24.08 -20.07
CA ALA A 9 22.37 23.12 -19.28
C ALA A 9 21.31 23.92 -18.54
N ALA A 10 20.05 23.78 -18.94
CA ALA A 10 18.94 24.38 -18.21
C ALA A 10 18.97 23.83 -16.77
N HIS A 11 18.94 24.72 -15.80
CA HIS A 11 18.85 24.31 -14.40
C HIS A 11 17.58 23.47 -14.25
N PRO A 12 17.64 22.30 -13.57
CA PRO A 12 16.46 21.47 -13.36
C PRO A 12 15.37 22.27 -12.62
N THR A 13 14.15 22.19 -13.09
CA THR A 13 12.99 22.84 -12.47
C THR A 13 12.82 22.34 -11.04
N VAL A 14 12.66 23.27 -10.09
CA VAL A 14 12.40 22.96 -8.68
C VAL A 14 10.89 22.85 -8.47
N LEU A 15 10.44 21.75 -7.87
CA LEU A 15 9.06 21.52 -7.47
C LEU A 15 8.89 21.79 -5.99
N SER A 16 7.94 22.64 -5.64
CA SER A 16 7.60 22.90 -4.23
C SER A 16 6.92 21.67 -3.60
N THR A 17 6.97 21.59 -2.28
CA THR A 17 6.25 20.56 -1.50
C THR A 17 4.78 20.46 -1.91
N ARG A 18 4.12 21.61 -2.16
CA ARG A 18 2.71 21.66 -2.59
C ARG A 18 2.54 21.15 -4.04
N ALA A 19 3.46 21.46 -4.94
CA ALA A 19 3.45 20.92 -6.30
C ALA A 19 3.60 19.38 -6.29
N LEU A 20 4.52 18.85 -5.49
CA LEU A 20 4.69 17.41 -5.29
C LEU A 20 3.45 16.77 -4.66
N ASN A 21 2.82 17.43 -3.69
CA ASN A 21 1.55 16.98 -3.11
C ASN A 21 0.48 16.82 -4.18
N ARG A 22 0.22 17.87 -4.97
CA ARG A 22 -0.84 17.84 -6.01
C ARG A 22 -0.58 16.79 -7.09
N ALA A 23 0.66 16.65 -7.55
CA ALA A 23 1.03 15.62 -8.53
C ALA A 23 0.80 14.20 -7.94
N THR A 24 1.23 13.95 -6.72
CA THR A 24 1.03 12.66 -6.05
C THR A 24 -0.45 12.36 -5.82
N LEU A 25 -1.24 13.33 -5.33
CA LEU A 25 -2.67 13.12 -5.07
C LEU A 25 -3.48 12.85 -6.35
N ASP A 26 -3.15 13.53 -7.45
CA ASP A 26 -3.83 13.29 -8.73
C ASP A 26 -3.58 11.86 -9.22
N ARG A 27 -2.33 11.40 -9.19
CA ARG A 27 -1.93 10.03 -9.57
C ARG A 27 -2.44 8.97 -8.61
N GLN A 28 -2.64 9.32 -7.35
CA GLN A 28 -3.28 8.46 -6.35
C GLN A 28 -4.82 8.52 -6.41
N LEU A 29 -5.40 9.20 -7.41
CA LEU A 29 -6.86 9.34 -7.60
C LEU A 29 -7.57 10.00 -6.42
N LEU A 30 -6.87 10.89 -5.70
CA LEU A 30 -7.36 11.54 -4.47
C LEU A 30 -7.73 13.00 -4.65
N LEU A 31 -7.23 13.70 -5.69
CA LEU A 31 -7.75 15.02 -6.05
C LEU A 31 -9.18 14.91 -6.59
N ARG A 32 -9.40 13.95 -7.46
CA ARG A 32 -10.72 13.60 -8.01
C ARG A 32 -10.86 12.10 -8.01
N ARG A 33 -12.03 11.61 -7.59
CA ARG A 33 -12.36 10.21 -7.73
C ARG A 33 -12.41 9.82 -9.20
N SER A 34 -11.96 8.61 -9.51
CA SER A 34 -11.93 8.04 -10.85
C SER A 34 -13.13 7.14 -11.09
N ALA A 35 -13.60 7.08 -12.33
CA ALA A 35 -14.62 6.13 -12.77
C ALA A 35 -14.05 4.77 -13.24
N MET A 36 -12.74 4.52 -13.03
CA MET A 36 -12.15 3.22 -13.38
C MET A 36 -12.68 2.11 -12.48
N SER A 37 -12.57 0.85 -12.95
CA SER A 37 -12.95 -0.32 -12.17
C SER A 37 -12.06 -0.50 -10.94
N ALA A 38 -12.54 -1.24 -9.92
CA ALA A 38 -11.72 -1.59 -8.77
C ALA A 38 -10.44 -2.36 -9.18
N LYS A 39 -10.53 -3.25 -10.18
CA LYS A 39 -9.38 -3.97 -10.72
C LYS A 39 -8.33 -3.04 -11.31
N ASP A 40 -8.76 -2.09 -12.16
CA ASP A 40 -7.86 -1.13 -12.78
C ASP A 40 -7.23 -0.19 -11.76
N ALA A 41 -7.97 0.20 -10.73
CA ALA A 41 -7.44 1.00 -9.62
C ALA A 41 -6.38 0.23 -8.81
N VAL A 42 -6.61 -1.06 -8.49
CA VAL A 42 -5.62 -1.92 -7.85
C VAL A 42 -4.36 -2.06 -8.70
N ALA A 43 -4.51 -2.26 -10.02
CA ALA A 43 -3.40 -2.33 -10.96
C ALA A 43 -2.63 -1.00 -11.05
N HIS A 44 -3.35 0.12 -11.19
CA HIS A 44 -2.76 1.47 -11.27
C HIS A 44 -1.94 1.81 -10.04
N LEU A 45 -2.44 1.47 -8.84
CA LEU A 45 -1.80 1.74 -7.56
C LEU A 45 -0.72 0.72 -7.18
N LEU A 46 -0.46 -0.29 -8.03
CA LEU A 46 0.49 -1.39 -7.77
C LEU A 46 0.13 -2.18 -6.50
N GLY A 47 -1.15 -2.36 -6.26
CA GLY A 47 -1.70 -3.04 -5.09
C GLY A 47 -2.05 -2.11 -3.94
N LEU A 48 -2.76 -2.68 -2.97
CA LEU A 48 -3.24 -1.99 -1.76
C LEU A 48 -2.75 -2.74 -0.53
N GLN A 49 -2.15 -2.04 0.45
CA GLN A 49 -1.75 -2.71 1.68
C GLN A 49 -2.98 -3.24 2.42
N ALA A 50 -2.91 -4.51 2.84
CA ALA A 50 -4.06 -5.30 3.27
C ALA A 50 -3.78 -6.06 4.57
N GLN A 51 -3.02 -5.46 5.49
CA GLN A 51 -2.66 -6.09 6.76
C GLN A 51 -3.91 -6.48 7.55
N ASN A 52 -4.90 -5.61 7.57
CA ASN A 52 -6.28 -5.91 7.94
C ASN A 52 -7.13 -6.16 6.69
N THR A 53 -8.34 -6.67 6.85
CA THR A 53 -9.21 -7.03 5.72
C THR A 53 -10.00 -5.86 5.16
N LYS A 54 -10.34 -4.86 5.96
CA LYS A 54 -11.17 -3.71 5.56
C LYS A 54 -10.41 -2.60 4.81
N PRO A 55 -9.15 -2.26 5.14
CA PRO A 55 -8.44 -1.13 4.53
C PRO A 55 -8.48 -1.09 2.99
N PRO A 56 -8.31 -2.17 2.22
CA PRO A 56 -8.37 -2.11 0.76
C PRO A 56 -9.69 -1.53 0.23
N TYR A 57 -10.80 -1.81 0.89
CA TYR A 57 -12.13 -1.30 0.53
C TYR A 57 -12.22 0.21 0.76
N PHE A 58 -11.77 0.70 1.91
CA PHE A 58 -11.72 2.14 2.19
C PHE A 58 -10.70 2.88 1.30
N GLN A 59 -9.59 2.24 0.92
CA GLN A 59 -8.66 2.79 -0.05
C GLN A 59 -9.32 3.00 -1.41
N LEU A 60 -10.11 2.04 -1.89
CA LEU A 60 -10.85 2.14 -3.14
C LEU A 60 -11.99 3.17 -3.04
N TYR A 61 -12.76 3.15 -1.96
CA TYR A 61 -13.80 4.15 -1.72
C TYR A 61 -13.28 5.59 -1.79
N ALA A 62 -12.11 5.85 -1.18
CA ALA A 62 -11.52 7.18 -1.21
C ALA A 62 -11.17 7.66 -2.63
N ARG A 63 -10.99 6.72 -3.59
CA ARG A 63 -10.42 6.94 -4.94
C ARG A 63 -11.41 6.78 -6.09
N LEU A 64 -12.46 5.99 -5.90
CA LEU A 64 -13.40 5.66 -6.97
C LEU A 64 -14.74 6.35 -6.78
N THR A 65 -15.39 6.69 -7.90
CA THR A 65 -16.80 7.08 -7.92
C THR A 65 -17.66 5.81 -7.84
N GLU A 66 -18.76 5.86 -7.10
CA GLU A 66 -19.76 4.78 -7.03
C GLU A 66 -19.18 3.39 -6.70
N PHE A 67 -18.11 3.35 -5.85
CA PHE A 67 -17.48 2.10 -5.46
C PHE A 67 -18.40 1.24 -4.62
N ASP A 68 -18.64 0.00 -5.09
CA ASP A 68 -19.34 -1.05 -4.36
C ASP A 68 -18.29 -2.04 -3.77
N PRO A 69 -18.27 -2.26 -2.44
CA PRO A 69 -17.40 -3.25 -1.83
C PRO A 69 -17.53 -4.67 -2.42
N GLU A 70 -18.70 -5.06 -2.92
CA GLU A 70 -18.87 -6.38 -3.52
C GLU A 70 -18.08 -6.54 -4.83
N GLU A 71 -17.73 -5.44 -5.53
CA GLU A 71 -16.86 -5.51 -6.71
C GLU A 71 -15.50 -6.10 -6.36
N LEU A 72 -14.85 -5.62 -5.30
CA LEU A 72 -13.54 -6.17 -4.88
C LEU A 72 -13.70 -7.62 -4.36
N SER A 73 -14.80 -7.94 -3.66
CA SER A 73 -15.09 -9.30 -3.21
C SER A 73 -15.23 -10.27 -4.39
N ALA A 74 -15.97 -9.89 -5.43
CA ALA A 74 -16.13 -10.69 -6.66
C ALA A 74 -14.79 -10.92 -7.38
N LEU A 75 -13.92 -9.89 -7.45
CA LEU A 75 -12.58 -10.01 -8.01
C LEU A 75 -11.68 -10.96 -7.20
N MET A 76 -11.85 -11.03 -5.88
CA MET A 76 -11.15 -12.02 -5.05
C MET A 76 -11.70 -13.44 -5.27
N GLU A 77 -13.01 -13.59 -5.41
CA GLU A 77 -13.68 -14.88 -5.65
C GLU A 77 -13.30 -15.44 -7.02
N SER A 78 -13.27 -14.61 -8.06
CA SER A 78 -12.81 -14.98 -9.41
C SER A 78 -11.29 -15.15 -9.52
N ARG A 79 -10.54 -14.86 -8.48
CA ARG A 79 -9.06 -14.88 -8.41
C ARG A 79 -8.36 -13.86 -9.34
N GLU A 80 -9.08 -12.87 -9.81
CA GLU A 80 -8.49 -11.75 -10.56
C GLU A 80 -7.69 -10.81 -9.65
N VAL A 81 -8.01 -10.83 -8.37
CA VAL A 81 -7.30 -10.13 -7.30
C VAL A 81 -6.97 -11.11 -6.18
N VAL A 82 -5.77 -11.03 -5.66
CA VAL A 82 -5.29 -11.93 -4.60
C VAL A 82 -4.61 -11.18 -3.46
N ARG A 83 -4.57 -11.80 -2.29
CA ARG A 83 -3.90 -11.28 -1.09
C ARG A 83 -2.61 -12.05 -0.86
N ILE A 84 -1.46 -11.36 -0.97
CA ILE A 84 -0.12 -11.97 -0.89
C ILE A 84 0.86 -11.00 -0.22
N VAL A 85 1.86 -11.55 0.45
CA VAL A 85 2.95 -10.75 1.04
C VAL A 85 3.94 -10.34 -0.04
N THR A 86 4.16 -9.03 -0.19
CA THR A 86 5.04 -8.44 -1.21
C THR A 86 5.83 -7.26 -0.65
N LEU A 87 5.46 -6.05 -1.04
CA LEU A 87 6.15 -4.80 -0.74
C LEU A 87 6.30 -4.57 0.78
N ARG A 88 7.47 -4.11 1.22
CA ARG A 88 7.78 -3.86 2.64
C ARG A 88 7.48 -5.03 3.57
N SER A 89 7.57 -6.26 3.04
CA SER A 89 7.29 -7.50 3.80
C SER A 89 5.88 -7.53 4.43
N THR A 90 4.91 -6.80 3.85
CA THR A 90 3.53 -6.72 4.33
C THR A 90 2.54 -7.33 3.34
N LEU A 91 1.36 -7.71 3.85
CA LEU A 91 0.29 -8.26 3.05
C LEU A 91 -0.33 -7.17 2.16
N HIS A 92 -0.50 -7.47 0.89
CA HIS A 92 -1.12 -6.59 -0.11
C HIS A 92 -2.22 -7.33 -0.87
N THR A 93 -3.18 -6.56 -1.35
CA THR A 93 -4.16 -6.95 -2.37
C THR A 93 -3.62 -6.51 -3.72
N HIS A 94 -3.33 -7.45 -4.61
CA HIS A 94 -2.80 -7.21 -5.97
C HIS A 94 -3.71 -7.83 -7.02
N THR A 95 -3.65 -7.34 -8.25
CA THR A 95 -4.14 -8.12 -9.38
C THR A 95 -3.33 -9.43 -9.50
N ALA A 96 -3.94 -10.45 -10.10
CA ALA A 96 -3.26 -11.74 -10.34
C ALA A 96 -1.92 -11.56 -11.09
N ASP A 97 -1.90 -10.70 -12.11
CA ASP A 97 -0.69 -10.41 -12.90
C ASP A 97 0.39 -9.74 -12.06
N ASP A 98 0.02 -8.75 -11.24
CA ASP A 98 0.96 -8.08 -10.35
C ASP A 98 1.49 -9.00 -9.25
N ALA A 99 0.68 -9.91 -8.74
CA ALA A 99 1.12 -10.89 -7.76
C ALA A 99 2.20 -11.81 -8.33
N LEU A 100 2.04 -12.27 -9.59
CA LEU A 100 2.99 -13.13 -10.29
C LEU A 100 4.30 -12.40 -10.69
N THR A 101 4.26 -11.07 -10.79
CA THR A 101 5.43 -10.25 -11.15
C THR A 101 6.13 -9.67 -9.92
N LEU A 102 5.36 -9.05 -9.02
CA LEU A 102 5.93 -8.32 -7.87
C LEU A 102 6.46 -9.25 -6.78
N ARG A 103 5.83 -10.41 -6.56
CA ARG A 103 6.30 -11.34 -5.52
C ARG A 103 7.72 -11.87 -5.80
N PRO A 104 8.06 -12.34 -7.02
CA PRO A 104 9.44 -12.68 -7.35
C PRO A 104 10.39 -11.47 -7.33
N LEU A 105 9.95 -10.30 -7.78
CA LEU A 105 10.76 -9.08 -7.78
C LEU A 105 11.27 -8.71 -6.37
N VAL A 106 10.45 -8.91 -5.35
CA VAL A 106 10.81 -8.60 -3.96
C VAL A 106 11.40 -9.78 -3.17
N GLN A 107 11.71 -10.90 -3.83
CA GLN A 107 12.23 -12.11 -3.15
C GLN A 107 13.48 -11.81 -2.31
N ALA A 108 14.39 -10.98 -2.79
CA ALA A 108 15.58 -10.60 -2.03
C ALA A 108 15.27 -9.87 -0.70
N ALA A 109 14.14 -9.15 -0.63
CA ALA A 109 13.65 -8.56 0.62
C ALA A 109 13.14 -9.64 1.57
N ARG A 110 12.42 -10.63 1.06
CA ARG A 110 11.92 -11.77 1.84
C ARG A 110 13.06 -12.59 2.44
N GLU A 111 14.13 -12.80 1.70
CA GLU A 111 15.34 -13.49 2.18
C GLU A 111 16.06 -12.69 3.28
N ARG A 112 16.04 -11.36 3.19
CA ARG A 112 16.58 -10.52 4.28
C ARG A 112 15.73 -10.62 5.56
N GLU A 113 14.40 -10.65 5.44
CA GLU A 113 13.51 -10.85 6.58
C GLU A 113 13.77 -12.21 7.23
N LEU A 114 13.90 -13.28 6.45
CA LEU A 114 14.18 -14.61 6.95
C LEU A 114 15.42 -14.66 7.86
N LYS A 115 16.46 -13.86 7.55
CA LYS A 115 17.67 -13.78 8.37
C LYS A 115 17.42 -13.29 9.79
N THR A 116 16.35 -12.55 10.04
CA THR A 116 15.99 -12.08 11.40
C THR A 116 15.51 -13.22 12.29
N PHE A 117 15.04 -14.31 11.69
CA PHE A 117 14.51 -15.50 12.38
C PHE A 117 15.51 -16.66 12.48
N ARG A 118 16.77 -16.46 12.06
CA ARG A 118 17.79 -17.51 11.98
C ARG A 118 17.99 -18.31 13.27
N ARG A 119 17.83 -17.68 14.44
CA ARG A 119 17.98 -18.36 15.76
C ARG A 119 16.88 -19.40 15.98
N GLY A 120 15.65 -19.08 15.59
CA GLY A 120 14.52 -20.02 15.69
C GLY A 120 14.52 -21.11 14.61
N LEU A 121 15.46 -21.05 13.65
CA LEU A 121 15.62 -21.98 12.53
C LEU A 121 16.96 -22.77 12.60
N GLU A 122 17.59 -22.80 13.77
CA GLU A 122 18.83 -23.54 13.94
C GLU A 122 18.60 -25.03 13.70
N GLY A 123 19.42 -25.66 12.84
CA GLY A 123 19.26 -27.06 12.43
C GLY A 123 18.15 -27.32 11.39
N VAL A 124 17.45 -26.30 10.91
CA VAL A 124 16.42 -26.44 9.87
C VAL A 124 17.05 -26.32 8.48
N ASP A 125 16.86 -27.34 7.67
CA ASP A 125 17.14 -27.31 6.23
C ASP A 125 16.04 -26.51 5.52
N LEU A 126 16.37 -25.31 5.02
CA LEU A 126 15.40 -24.39 4.42
C LEU A 126 14.84 -24.87 3.09
N ASP A 127 15.63 -25.59 2.28
CA ASP A 127 15.16 -26.14 1.00
C ASP A 127 14.15 -27.27 1.25
N ARG A 128 14.45 -28.13 2.23
CA ARG A 128 13.51 -29.16 2.67
C ARG A 128 12.25 -28.55 3.30
N LEU A 129 12.40 -27.47 4.09
CA LEU A 129 11.23 -26.77 4.67
C LEU A 129 10.34 -26.22 3.56
N ALA A 130 10.92 -25.58 2.54
CA ALA A 130 10.17 -25.07 1.40
C ALA A 130 9.41 -26.21 0.68
N ALA A 131 10.09 -27.32 0.37
CA ALA A 131 9.48 -28.47 -0.30
C ALA A 131 8.30 -29.08 0.51
N VAL A 132 8.50 -29.31 1.81
CA VAL A 132 7.45 -29.84 2.70
C VAL A 132 6.28 -28.87 2.80
N ALA A 133 6.56 -27.58 3.00
CA ALA A 133 5.52 -26.57 3.10
C ALA A 133 4.71 -26.43 1.79
N GLU A 134 5.40 -26.51 0.64
CA GLU A 134 4.75 -26.45 -0.68
C GLU A 134 3.84 -27.64 -0.89
N GLU A 135 4.32 -28.87 -0.65
CA GLU A 135 3.50 -30.09 -0.74
C GLU A 135 2.22 -29.97 0.09
N LEU A 136 2.36 -29.55 1.36
CA LEU A 136 1.24 -29.40 2.28
C LEU A 136 0.19 -28.39 1.80
N VAL A 137 0.62 -27.23 1.27
CA VAL A 137 -0.32 -26.15 0.89
C VAL A 137 -0.87 -26.34 -0.53
N VAL A 138 -0.22 -27.13 -1.38
CA VAL A 138 -0.70 -27.48 -2.72
C VAL A 138 -1.72 -28.62 -2.66
N GLU A 139 -1.54 -29.60 -1.76
CA GLU A 139 -2.54 -30.66 -1.52
C GLU A 139 -3.92 -30.06 -1.21
N ARG A 140 -3.97 -29.05 -0.36
CA ARG A 140 -5.14 -28.21 -0.08
C ARG A 140 -4.71 -26.90 0.58
N PRO A 141 -5.48 -25.79 0.47
CA PRO A 141 -5.21 -24.60 1.25
C PRO A 141 -5.16 -24.93 2.74
N ARG A 142 -4.04 -24.60 3.41
CA ARG A 142 -3.80 -24.93 4.83
C ARG A 142 -3.99 -23.72 5.73
N PRO A 143 -4.81 -23.82 6.79
CA PRO A 143 -4.81 -22.84 7.89
C PRO A 143 -3.39 -22.69 8.47
N VAL A 144 -3.01 -21.46 8.82
CA VAL A 144 -1.65 -21.18 9.36
C VAL A 144 -1.35 -22.01 10.59
N LYS A 145 -2.36 -22.30 11.42
CA LYS A 145 -2.20 -23.15 12.61
C LYS A 145 -1.82 -24.59 12.22
N GLU A 146 -2.54 -25.19 11.27
CA GLU A 146 -2.25 -26.55 10.79
C GLU A 146 -0.88 -26.62 10.11
N LEU A 147 -0.56 -25.64 9.23
CA LEU A 147 0.77 -25.61 8.60
C LEU A 147 1.89 -25.56 9.65
N ARG A 148 1.69 -24.77 10.72
CA ARG A 148 2.65 -24.69 11.83
C ARG A 148 2.83 -26.03 12.53
N GLU A 149 1.74 -26.72 12.84
CA GLU A 149 1.75 -28.01 13.55
C GLU A 149 2.45 -29.08 12.69
N GLU A 150 2.17 -29.13 11.39
CA GLU A 150 2.81 -30.07 10.45
C GLU A 150 4.32 -29.78 10.30
N LEU A 151 4.70 -28.51 10.13
CA LEU A 151 6.12 -28.14 10.05
C LEU A 151 6.86 -28.47 11.35
N LEU A 152 6.23 -28.25 12.50
CA LEU A 152 6.81 -28.56 13.82
C LEU A 152 7.03 -30.07 14.00
N ALA A 153 6.18 -30.94 13.40
CA ALA A 153 6.39 -32.39 13.42
C ALA A 153 7.69 -32.82 12.69
N HIS A 154 8.13 -32.07 11.68
CA HIS A 154 9.40 -32.29 10.98
C HIS A 154 10.62 -31.70 11.70
N TRP A 155 10.42 -30.60 12.46
CA TRP A 155 11.48 -29.89 13.21
C TRP A 155 11.02 -29.55 14.61
N PRO A 156 10.94 -30.56 15.53
CA PRO A 156 10.34 -30.39 16.85
C PRO A 156 11.11 -29.42 17.77
N ASP A 157 12.40 -29.21 17.50
CA ASP A 157 13.26 -28.32 18.30
C ASP A 157 13.29 -26.89 17.77
N ALA A 158 12.67 -26.60 16.60
CA ALA A 158 12.65 -25.29 16.01
C ALA A 158 11.52 -24.41 16.59
N ASP A 159 11.68 -23.09 16.46
CA ASP A 159 10.62 -22.14 16.84
C ASP A 159 9.42 -22.23 15.87
N PRO A 160 8.21 -22.56 16.35
CA PRO A 160 7.05 -22.75 15.48
C PRO A 160 6.64 -21.51 14.70
N PHE A 161 6.89 -20.30 15.24
CA PHE A 161 6.62 -19.06 14.54
C PHE A 161 7.65 -18.82 13.42
N ALA A 162 8.93 -19.07 13.72
CA ALA A 162 10.01 -18.96 12.74
C ALA A 162 9.81 -19.91 11.56
N LEU A 163 9.38 -21.17 11.77
CA LEU A 163 9.05 -22.12 10.71
C LEU A 163 7.96 -21.57 9.78
N THR A 164 6.89 -21.01 10.34
CA THR A 164 5.80 -20.43 9.55
C THR A 164 6.25 -19.20 8.77
N VAL A 165 7.09 -18.34 9.39
CA VAL A 165 7.68 -17.18 8.69
C VAL A 165 8.59 -17.64 7.56
N ALA A 166 9.43 -18.67 7.80
CA ALA A 166 10.30 -19.23 6.79
C ALA A 166 9.50 -19.72 5.56
N ALA A 167 8.46 -20.53 5.75
CA ALA A 167 7.58 -20.94 4.66
C ALA A 167 7.03 -19.77 3.86
N ARG A 168 6.57 -18.69 4.53
CA ARG A 168 6.05 -17.48 3.88
C ARG A 168 7.12 -16.62 3.20
N CYS A 169 8.37 -16.71 3.62
CA CYS A 169 9.49 -16.02 2.97
C CYS A 169 9.98 -16.78 1.74
N LEU A 170 10.05 -18.10 1.82
CA LEU A 170 10.54 -18.98 0.77
C LEU A 170 9.51 -19.16 -0.34
N LEU A 171 8.23 -19.34 0.03
CA LEU A 171 7.15 -19.61 -0.92
C LEU A 171 6.28 -18.36 -1.17
N PRO A 172 5.76 -18.20 -2.39
CA PRO A 172 4.83 -17.14 -2.75
C PRO A 172 3.39 -17.50 -2.31
N LEU A 173 3.12 -17.46 -1.01
CA LEU A 173 1.85 -17.89 -0.42
C LEU A 173 0.78 -16.80 -0.47
N VAL A 174 -0.38 -17.14 -1.06
CA VAL A 174 -1.61 -16.32 -1.04
C VAL A 174 -2.52 -16.71 0.12
N GLN A 175 -3.27 -15.74 0.64
CA GLN A 175 -4.41 -16.01 1.51
C GLN A 175 -5.65 -16.26 0.66
N VAL A 176 -6.27 -17.44 0.81
CA VAL A 176 -7.44 -17.79 0.03
C VAL A 176 -8.73 -17.17 0.58
N THR A 177 -9.73 -17.01 -0.29
CA THR A 177 -11.09 -16.61 0.10
C THR A 177 -11.71 -17.67 1.01
N PRO A 178 -12.72 -17.31 1.86
CA PRO A 178 -13.41 -16.01 1.94
C PRO A 178 -12.66 -14.93 2.76
N ARG A 179 -11.45 -15.21 3.27
CA ARG A 179 -10.68 -14.22 4.01
C ARG A 179 -10.37 -13.00 3.16
N GLY A 180 -10.80 -11.83 3.63
CA GLY A 180 -10.59 -10.56 2.95
C GLY A 180 -11.80 -10.08 2.12
N MET A 181 -12.82 -10.90 1.88
CA MET A 181 -14.07 -10.48 1.25
C MET A 181 -14.90 -9.60 2.20
N TRP A 182 -15.63 -8.67 1.64
CA TRP A 182 -16.47 -7.73 2.41
C TRP A 182 -17.52 -8.45 3.23
N GLY A 183 -17.66 -8.06 4.49
CA GLY A 183 -18.64 -8.67 5.41
C GLY A 183 -18.44 -10.15 5.73
N ARG A 184 -17.42 -10.82 5.15
CA ARG A 184 -17.19 -12.25 5.36
C ARG A 184 -16.03 -12.49 6.34
N SER A 185 -16.19 -13.49 7.16
CA SER A 185 -15.12 -13.99 8.05
C SER A 185 -14.51 -15.27 7.48
N GLY A 186 -13.25 -15.53 7.81
CA GLY A 186 -12.55 -16.74 7.41
C GLY A 186 -11.20 -16.85 8.11
N GLN A 187 -10.73 -18.08 8.29
CA GLN A 187 -9.38 -18.33 8.76
C GLN A 187 -8.35 -17.92 7.70
N VAL A 188 -7.14 -17.60 8.13
CA VAL A 188 -6.01 -17.42 7.21
C VAL A 188 -5.57 -18.80 6.76
N ALA A 189 -5.99 -19.22 5.57
CA ALA A 189 -5.52 -20.41 4.90
C ALA A 189 -4.66 -20.03 3.70
N LEU A 190 -3.60 -20.78 3.46
CA LEU A 190 -2.52 -20.47 2.52
C LEU A 190 -2.38 -21.56 1.46
N THR A 191 -2.12 -21.14 0.23
CA THR A 191 -1.58 -22.00 -0.86
C THR A 191 -0.62 -21.18 -1.71
N THR A 192 0.13 -21.80 -2.62
CA THR A 192 1.02 -21.05 -3.53
C THR A 192 0.21 -20.24 -4.54
N VAL A 193 0.75 -19.08 -4.94
CA VAL A 193 0.08 -18.20 -5.93
C VAL A 193 -0.09 -18.90 -7.27
N GLU A 194 0.89 -19.69 -7.68
CA GLU A 194 0.87 -20.43 -8.95
C GLU A 194 -0.22 -21.51 -8.95
N HIS A 195 -0.31 -22.27 -7.86
CA HIS A 195 -1.39 -23.26 -7.70
C HIS A 195 -2.77 -22.60 -7.66
N TRP A 196 -2.90 -21.50 -6.92
CA TRP A 196 -4.16 -20.76 -6.81
C TRP A 196 -4.65 -20.16 -8.12
N LEU A 197 -3.72 -19.62 -8.93
CA LEU A 197 -4.03 -18.96 -10.21
C LEU A 197 -3.96 -19.92 -11.41
N GLY A 198 -3.38 -21.11 -11.29
CA GLY A 198 -3.15 -22.04 -12.39
C GLY A 198 -2.17 -21.50 -13.45
N ARG A 199 -1.27 -20.57 -13.07
CA ARG A 199 -0.31 -19.92 -13.97
C ARG A 199 1.04 -19.76 -13.24
N PRO A 200 2.19 -19.90 -13.97
CA PRO A 200 3.51 -19.69 -13.39
C PRO A 200 3.77 -18.20 -13.09
N ALA A 201 4.61 -17.96 -12.10
CA ALA A 201 5.16 -16.63 -11.83
C ALA A 201 6.22 -16.25 -12.86
N GLU A 202 6.51 -14.95 -12.99
CA GLU A 202 7.62 -14.45 -13.81
C GLU A 202 8.96 -14.79 -13.14
N PRO A 203 9.82 -15.65 -13.75
CA PRO A 203 10.98 -16.20 -13.05
C PRO A 203 12.03 -15.13 -12.68
N VAL A 204 12.21 -14.11 -13.50
CA VAL A 204 13.17 -13.01 -13.27
C VAL A 204 12.56 -11.70 -13.73
N PRO A 205 11.68 -11.08 -12.94
CA PRO A 205 11.04 -9.83 -13.32
C PRO A 205 12.05 -8.68 -13.34
N ALA A 206 12.07 -7.94 -14.46
CA ALA A 206 12.89 -6.75 -14.57
C ALA A 206 12.25 -5.57 -13.82
N PRO A 207 12.98 -4.82 -12.98
CA PRO A 207 12.40 -3.73 -12.20
C PRO A 207 12.00 -2.51 -13.05
N ASP A 208 12.42 -2.43 -14.31
CA ASP A 208 12.20 -1.28 -15.20
C ASP A 208 10.71 -0.94 -15.36
N ALA A 209 9.89 -1.93 -15.69
CA ALA A 209 8.44 -1.76 -15.83
C ALA A 209 7.80 -1.32 -14.51
N THR A 210 8.25 -1.89 -13.39
CA THR A 210 7.76 -1.54 -12.06
C THR A 210 8.14 -0.11 -11.68
N VAL A 211 9.36 0.36 -12.00
CA VAL A 211 9.78 1.76 -11.79
C VAL A 211 8.90 2.71 -12.58
N LEU A 212 8.62 2.43 -13.86
CA LEU A 212 7.75 3.28 -14.66
C LEU A 212 6.32 3.34 -14.11
N ARG A 213 5.75 2.21 -13.72
CA ARG A 213 4.43 2.14 -13.08
C ARG A 213 4.41 2.86 -11.74
N TYR A 214 5.47 2.68 -10.92
CA TYR A 214 5.61 3.41 -9.66
C TYR A 214 5.62 4.93 -9.89
N LEU A 215 6.38 5.42 -10.86
CA LEU A 215 6.36 6.84 -11.21
C LEU A 215 4.99 7.30 -11.68
N GLY A 216 4.25 6.46 -12.40
CA GLY A 216 2.87 6.72 -12.81
C GLY A 216 1.90 6.91 -11.64
N ALA A 217 2.07 6.15 -10.56
CA ALA A 217 1.18 6.15 -9.40
C ALA A 217 1.67 7.05 -8.24
N PHE A 218 2.98 7.29 -8.10
CA PHE A 218 3.59 7.96 -6.95
C PHE A 218 4.50 9.13 -7.31
N GLY A 219 4.86 9.31 -8.60
CA GLY A 219 5.79 10.35 -9.03
C GLY A 219 5.27 11.79 -8.87
N PRO A 220 6.16 12.77 -9.04
CA PRO A 220 7.61 12.68 -9.19
C PRO A 220 8.30 12.08 -7.96
N ALA A 221 9.30 11.23 -8.15
CA ALA A 221 9.91 10.50 -7.03
C ALA A 221 11.44 10.32 -7.21
N SER A 222 12.14 10.19 -6.08
CA SER A 222 13.55 9.89 -6.05
C SER A 222 13.82 8.38 -6.15
N VAL A 223 15.08 8.00 -6.41
CA VAL A 223 15.52 6.61 -6.33
C VAL A 223 15.27 6.03 -4.93
N MET A 224 15.49 6.83 -3.88
CA MET A 224 15.27 6.40 -2.50
C MET A 224 13.79 6.14 -2.20
N ASP A 225 12.87 6.94 -2.76
CA ASP A 225 11.45 6.72 -2.60
C ASP A 225 11.03 5.35 -3.13
N PHE A 226 11.47 5.00 -4.34
CA PHE A 226 11.22 3.68 -4.91
C PHE A 226 11.86 2.56 -4.08
N GLN A 227 13.11 2.75 -3.62
CA GLN A 227 13.80 1.75 -2.79
C GLN A 227 13.04 1.45 -1.49
N VAL A 228 12.55 2.49 -0.81
CA VAL A 228 11.78 2.33 0.42
C VAL A 228 10.41 1.71 0.14
N TRP A 229 9.73 2.14 -0.93
CA TRP A 229 8.43 1.59 -1.31
C TRP A 229 8.49 0.10 -1.66
N ALA A 230 9.50 -0.30 -2.46
CA ALA A 230 9.65 -1.68 -2.92
C ALA A 230 10.46 -2.58 -1.98
N GLU A 231 11.14 -1.99 -0.97
CA GLU A 231 12.14 -2.67 -0.14
C GLU A 231 13.29 -3.29 -0.96
N LEU A 232 13.63 -2.66 -2.08
CA LEU A 232 14.72 -3.05 -2.96
C LEU A 232 15.96 -2.19 -2.72
N THR A 233 17.12 -2.72 -3.09
CA THR A 233 18.41 -2.01 -3.04
C THR A 233 19.02 -1.92 -4.43
N ARG A 234 20.03 -1.05 -4.62
CA ARG A 234 20.79 -0.90 -5.88
C ARG A 234 19.93 -0.55 -7.10
N THR A 235 18.82 0.15 -6.92
CA THR A 235 17.92 0.51 -8.01
C THR A 235 18.36 1.76 -8.79
N LYS A 236 19.44 2.45 -8.35
CA LYS A 236 19.97 3.62 -9.05
C LYS A 236 20.30 3.31 -10.52
N GLU A 237 20.89 2.16 -10.80
CA GLU A 237 21.26 1.73 -12.16
C GLU A 237 20.02 1.58 -13.06
N VAL A 238 18.87 1.17 -12.47
CA VAL A 238 17.60 1.09 -13.20
C VAL A 238 17.13 2.49 -13.60
N PHE A 239 17.15 3.45 -12.68
CA PHE A 239 16.78 4.83 -12.97
C PHE A 239 17.70 5.47 -14.00
N GLU A 240 19.04 5.24 -13.91
CA GLU A 240 19.98 5.75 -14.90
C GLU A 240 19.74 5.14 -16.30
N ARG A 241 19.41 3.86 -16.40
CA ARG A 241 19.06 3.22 -17.66
C ARG A 241 17.74 3.78 -18.25
N LEU A 242 16.79 4.12 -17.38
CA LEU A 242 15.51 4.70 -17.77
C LEU A 242 15.56 6.23 -18.01
N ARG A 243 16.65 6.91 -17.58
CA ARG A 243 16.80 8.39 -17.67
C ARG A 243 16.43 8.98 -19.04
N PRO A 244 16.80 8.38 -20.20
CA PRO A 244 16.40 8.93 -21.51
C PRO A 244 14.88 8.98 -21.74
N ARG A 245 14.10 8.25 -20.97
CA ARG A 245 12.63 8.17 -21.05
C ARG A 245 11.94 8.99 -19.95
N LEU A 246 12.69 9.65 -19.09
CA LEU A 246 12.18 10.33 -17.90
C LEU A 246 12.50 11.83 -17.95
N LEU A 247 11.64 12.62 -17.33
CA LEU A 247 11.95 13.99 -16.95
C LEU A 247 12.67 13.99 -15.58
N THR A 248 13.48 15.01 -15.33
CA THR A 248 14.12 15.21 -14.04
C THR A 248 13.78 16.57 -13.46
N PHE A 249 13.54 16.59 -12.16
CA PHE A 249 13.24 17.76 -11.36
C PHE A 249 14.12 17.76 -10.10
N ARG A 250 14.01 18.80 -9.30
CA ARG A 250 14.52 18.83 -7.93
C ARG A 250 13.41 19.22 -6.97
N ASP A 251 13.46 18.70 -5.74
CA ASP A 251 12.68 19.26 -4.65
C ASP A 251 13.34 20.54 -4.09
N GLU A 252 12.68 21.18 -3.12
CA GLU A 252 13.17 22.40 -2.45
C GLU A 252 14.48 22.17 -1.67
N ARG A 253 14.85 20.91 -1.40
CA ARG A 253 16.12 20.52 -0.73
C ARG A 253 17.20 20.12 -1.72
N GLY A 254 16.91 20.18 -3.02
CA GLY A 254 17.83 19.82 -4.08
C GLY A 254 17.93 18.34 -4.40
N VAL A 255 17.06 17.48 -3.85
CA VAL A 255 16.99 16.05 -4.18
C VAL A 255 16.50 15.87 -5.62
N GLU A 256 17.20 15.05 -6.40
CA GLU A 256 16.79 14.72 -7.77
C GLU A 256 15.55 13.81 -7.77
N LEU A 257 14.57 14.21 -8.56
CA LEU A 257 13.32 13.50 -8.76
C LEU A 257 13.17 13.12 -10.23
N PHE A 258 12.66 11.92 -10.45
CA PHE A 258 12.35 11.39 -11.78
C PHE A 258 10.85 11.37 -11.99
N ASP A 259 10.43 11.56 -13.24
CA ASP A 259 9.03 11.59 -13.60
C ASP A 259 8.77 11.11 -15.03
N LEU A 260 7.56 10.65 -15.29
CA LEU A 260 7.12 10.34 -16.65
C LEU A 260 6.82 11.65 -17.41
N PRO A 261 7.15 11.76 -18.72
CA PRO A 261 6.90 12.96 -19.51
C PRO A 261 5.43 13.40 -19.48
N ASP A 262 4.51 12.46 -19.67
CA ASP A 262 3.08 12.73 -19.85
C ASP A 262 2.26 12.60 -18.56
N ALA A 263 2.90 12.32 -17.42
CA ALA A 263 2.19 12.20 -16.17
C ALA A 263 1.68 13.56 -15.64
N PRO A 264 0.50 13.61 -15.02
CA PRO A 264 -0.12 14.87 -14.60
C PRO A 264 0.67 15.56 -13.49
N ARG A 265 0.84 16.86 -13.63
CA ARG A 265 1.41 17.78 -12.65
C ARG A 265 0.49 19.00 -12.51
N PRO A 266 -0.62 18.86 -11.77
CA PRO A 266 -1.58 19.93 -11.56
C PRO A 266 -0.93 21.18 -10.94
N ASP A 267 -1.56 22.33 -11.14
CA ASP A 267 -1.15 23.58 -10.48
C ASP A 267 -1.15 23.38 -8.95
N PRO A 268 -0.13 23.89 -8.22
CA PRO A 268 -0.09 23.81 -6.76
C PRO A 268 -1.31 24.40 -6.06
N GLY A 269 -2.01 25.36 -6.68
CA GLY A 269 -3.26 25.95 -6.19
C GLY A 269 -4.50 25.09 -6.40
N THR A 270 -4.40 23.96 -7.11
CA THR A 270 -5.55 23.06 -7.33
C THR A 270 -6.18 22.65 -5.98
N PRO A 271 -7.50 22.81 -5.78
CA PRO A 271 -8.18 22.39 -4.56
C PRO A 271 -8.05 20.88 -4.34
N ALA A 272 -7.88 20.47 -3.09
CA ALA A 272 -7.86 19.08 -2.69
C ALA A 272 -8.94 18.83 -1.62
N PRO A 273 -10.08 18.20 -1.97
CA PRO A 273 -11.16 17.98 -1.04
C PRO A 273 -10.74 16.99 0.07
N PRO A 274 -11.46 16.99 1.21
CA PRO A 274 -11.20 16.04 2.27
C PRO A 274 -11.25 14.59 1.78
N ARG A 275 -10.34 13.75 2.29
CA ARG A 275 -10.33 12.32 2.03
C ARG A 275 -10.07 11.53 3.31
N PHE A 276 -10.90 10.56 3.57
CA PHE A 276 -10.73 9.59 4.64
C PHE A 276 -9.93 8.40 4.11
N LEU A 277 -8.73 8.24 4.62
CA LEU A 277 -7.83 7.12 4.27
C LEU A 277 -7.78 6.16 5.43
N PRO A 278 -7.79 4.83 5.19
CA PRO A 278 -7.63 3.85 6.26
C PRO A 278 -6.19 3.83 6.76
N GLU A 279 -5.95 3.06 7.80
CA GLU A 279 -4.60 2.75 8.27
C GLU A 279 -3.76 2.11 7.15
N PHE A 280 -2.49 2.47 7.08
CA PHE A 280 -1.53 1.96 6.09
C PHE A 280 -1.89 2.24 4.63
N ASP A 281 -2.65 3.32 4.35
CA ASP A 281 -2.91 3.72 2.97
C ASP A 281 -1.60 3.94 2.20
N ASN A 282 -1.59 3.51 0.93
CA ASN A 282 -0.42 3.59 0.05
C ASN A 282 0.19 4.99 -0.03
N LEU A 283 -0.63 6.04 -0.03
CA LEU A 283 -0.18 7.43 -0.08
C LEU A 283 0.80 7.75 1.07
N LEU A 284 0.50 7.25 2.27
CA LEU A 284 1.28 7.51 3.47
C LEU A 284 2.57 6.68 3.55
N LEU A 285 2.74 5.69 2.68
CA LEU A 285 3.83 4.72 2.68
C LEU A 285 4.65 4.74 1.37
N GLY A 286 4.23 5.51 0.39
CA GLY A 286 4.75 5.48 -0.97
C GLY A 286 6.14 6.12 -1.16
N HIS A 287 6.66 6.86 -0.16
CA HIS A 287 7.89 7.65 -0.27
C HIS A 287 8.79 7.49 0.97
N ALA A 288 10.09 7.68 0.79
CA ALA A 288 11.05 7.79 1.87
C ALA A 288 10.84 9.10 2.65
N ASP A 289 10.70 10.20 1.91
CA ASP A 289 10.27 11.47 2.46
C ASP A 289 8.78 11.71 2.23
N ARG A 290 8.04 11.72 3.32
CA ARG A 290 6.57 11.83 3.32
C ARG A 290 6.07 13.26 3.54
N THR A 291 6.97 14.24 3.63
CA THR A 291 6.61 15.65 3.95
C THR A 291 5.68 16.27 2.92
N ARG A 292 5.68 15.74 1.68
CA ARG A 292 4.71 16.12 0.64
C ARG A 292 3.25 15.85 1.02
N VAL A 293 2.99 14.97 1.99
CA VAL A 293 1.64 14.60 2.46
C VAL A 293 1.52 14.75 3.97
N ILE A 294 2.57 14.42 4.72
CA ILE A 294 2.58 14.44 6.18
C ILE A 294 3.40 15.65 6.65
N PRO A 295 2.76 16.72 7.12
CA PRO A 295 3.48 17.85 7.72
C PRO A 295 4.39 17.35 8.85
N ALA A 296 5.58 17.94 8.98
CA ALA A 296 6.58 17.50 9.96
C ALA A 296 6.01 17.44 11.40
N VAL A 297 5.15 18.38 11.74
CA VAL A 297 4.47 18.48 13.05
C VAL A 297 3.51 17.29 13.30
N ASN A 298 3.00 16.65 12.24
CA ASN A 298 2.06 15.53 12.33
C ASN A 298 2.72 14.16 12.15
N LYS A 299 4.05 14.13 12.02
CA LYS A 299 4.79 12.88 11.87
C LYS A 299 4.57 11.95 13.07
N GLY A 300 4.13 10.72 12.80
CA GLY A 300 3.87 9.71 13.84
C GLY A 300 2.53 9.84 14.54
N ARG A 301 1.70 10.84 14.20
CA ARG A 301 0.40 11.07 14.87
C ARG A 301 -0.76 10.23 14.32
N ASN A 302 -0.52 9.30 13.40
CA ASN A 302 -1.54 8.37 12.91
C ASN A 302 -1.64 7.06 13.70
N GLY A 303 -1.02 6.97 14.88
CA GLY A 303 -1.08 5.79 15.76
C GLY A 303 -0.49 6.04 17.13
N VAL A 304 -0.76 5.12 18.05
CA VAL A 304 -0.16 5.06 19.39
C VAL A 304 0.24 3.61 19.67
N GLY A 305 1.49 3.39 20.07
CA GLY A 305 2.03 2.04 20.24
C GLY A 305 1.98 1.23 18.94
N ASN A 306 1.34 0.08 18.98
CA ASN A 306 1.18 -0.81 17.82
C ASN A 306 -0.15 -0.61 17.06
N GLN A 307 -0.98 0.36 17.48
CA GLN A 307 -2.29 0.62 16.86
C GLN A 307 -2.18 1.82 15.92
N ALA A 308 -2.51 1.60 14.64
CA ALA A 308 -2.66 2.64 13.65
C ALA A 308 -4.14 2.98 13.45
N TYR A 309 -4.41 4.24 13.10
CA TYR A 309 -5.74 4.78 12.84
C TYR A 309 -5.83 5.33 11.43
N GLY A 310 -7.04 5.49 10.95
CA GLY A 310 -7.27 6.16 9.68
C GLY A 310 -6.86 7.62 9.71
N SER A 311 -6.49 8.15 8.57
CA SER A 311 -6.01 9.52 8.38
C SER A 311 -7.02 10.32 7.58
N VAL A 312 -7.21 11.61 7.92
CA VAL A 312 -7.98 12.55 7.08
C VAL A 312 -7.02 13.51 6.42
N LEU A 313 -7.11 13.57 5.09
CA LEU A 313 -6.46 14.63 4.32
C LEU A 313 -7.35 15.86 4.29
N ILE A 314 -6.77 17.02 4.61
CA ILE A 314 -7.41 18.34 4.53
C ILE A 314 -6.52 19.19 3.64
N ASP A 315 -7.07 19.73 2.56
CA ASP A 315 -6.30 20.38 1.49
C ASP A 315 -5.09 19.52 1.02
N GLY A 316 -5.27 18.20 1.03
CA GLY A 316 -4.28 17.23 0.58
C GLY A 316 -3.20 16.86 1.60
N PHE A 317 -3.23 17.41 2.81
CA PHE A 317 -2.27 17.10 3.87
C PHE A 317 -2.92 16.33 5.03
N PHE A 318 -2.16 15.46 5.67
CA PHE A 318 -2.58 14.71 6.84
C PHE A 318 -2.72 15.65 8.05
N ASP A 319 -3.96 16.00 8.40
CA ASP A 319 -4.26 16.96 9.46
C ASP A 319 -5.34 16.50 10.45
N ALA A 320 -5.83 15.27 10.32
CA ALA A 320 -6.68 14.64 11.33
C ALA A 320 -6.56 13.12 11.29
N VAL A 321 -6.94 12.47 12.38
CA VAL A 321 -7.14 11.02 12.48
C VAL A 321 -8.61 10.71 12.66
N TRP A 322 -9.03 9.49 12.31
CA TRP A 322 -10.41 9.06 12.46
C TRP A 322 -10.53 7.61 12.88
N ARG A 323 -11.66 7.29 13.50
CA ARG A 323 -12.11 5.92 13.77
C ARG A 323 -13.62 5.83 13.64
N VAL A 324 -14.13 4.62 13.40
CA VAL A 324 -15.55 4.31 13.45
C VAL A 324 -15.79 3.30 14.56
N GLU A 325 -16.80 3.58 15.38
CA GLU A 325 -17.31 2.69 16.42
C GLU A 325 -18.79 2.42 16.14
N ARG A 326 -19.31 1.35 16.70
CA ARG A 326 -20.72 0.99 16.59
C ARG A 326 -21.36 1.03 17.96
N ASP A 327 -22.48 1.73 18.05
CA ASP A 327 -23.35 1.74 19.23
C ASP A 327 -24.76 1.35 18.78
N GLY A 328 -25.15 0.10 19.08
CA GLY A 328 -26.40 -0.47 18.57
C GLY A 328 -26.47 -0.44 17.03
N GLY A 329 -27.48 0.26 16.50
CA GLY A 329 -27.70 0.45 15.04
C GLY A 329 -26.93 1.62 14.44
N THR A 330 -26.25 2.43 15.25
CA THR A 330 -25.59 3.68 14.84
C THR A 330 -24.09 3.47 14.60
N ALA A 331 -23.57 3.91 13.45
CA ALA A 331 -22.14 4.05 13.22
C ALA A 331 -21.68 5.45 13.62
N ILE A 332 -20.76 5.52 14.56
CA ILE A 332 -20.22 6.79 15.09
C ILE A 332 -18.81 6.97 14.54
N LEU A 333 -18.63 7.96 13.68
CA LEU A 333 -17.31 8.37 13.18
C LEU A 333 -16.80 9.52 14.02
N THR A 334 -15.67 9.30 14.70
CA THR A 334 -14.97 10.36 15.44
C THR A 334 -13.77 10.85 14.64
N VAL A 335 -13.72 12.15 14.37
CA VAL A 335 -12.58 12.86 13.79
C VAL A 335 -11.84 13.59 14.89
N GLN A 336 -10.54 13.32 15.04
CA GLN A 336 -9.65 14.07 15.91
C GLN A 336 -8.74 14.97 15.06
N PRO A 337 -8.99 16.27 14.98
CA PRO A 337 -8.11 17.20 14.28
C PRO A 337 -6.75 17.32 14.97
N LEU A 338 -5.69 17.44 14.17
CA LEU A 338 -4.32 17.68 14.64
C LEU A 338 -3.94 19.17 14.64
N ARG A 339 -4.85 20.02 14.16
CA ARG A 339 -4.81 21.49 14.19
C ARG A 339 -6.22 22.06 14.34
N ASN A 340 -6.31 23.34 14.59
CA ASN A 340 -7.60 24.01 14.56
C ASN A 340 -8.17 24.02 13.13
N LEU A 341 -9.43 23.62 12.99
CA LEU A 341 -10.18 23.61 11.74
C LEU A 341 -11.10 24.83 11.67
N VAL A 342 -11.15 25.49 10.53
CA VAL A 342 -12.14 26.51 10.26
C VAL A 342 -13.52 25.88 9.98
N ARG A 343 -14.57 26.71 9.99
CA ARG A 343 -15.95 26.25 9.87
C ARG A 343 -16.21 25.48 8.57
N ASP A 344 -15.68 25.96 7.47
CA ASP A 344 -15.90 25.37 6.15
C ASP A 344 -15.19 24.01 6.03
N GLU A 345 -13.97 23.88 6.56
CA GLU A 345 -13.27 22.59 6.63
C GLU A 345 -14.06 21.54 7.43
N ARG A 346 -14.64 21.97 8.58
CA ARG A 346 -15.49 21.06 9.38
C ARG A 346 -16.74 20.63 8.62
N ALA A 347 -17.36 21.51 7.86
CA ALA A 347 -18.54 21.21 7.06
C ALA A 347 -18.21 20.20 5.96
N GLU A 348 -17.13 20.42 5.19
CA GLU A 348 -16.68 19.53 4.13
C GLU A 348 -16.29 18.14 4.68
N ILE A 349 -15.58 18.10 5.82
CA ILE A 349 -15.21 16.84 6.48
C ILE A 349 -16.46 16.07 6.93
N THR A 350 -17.45 16.78 7.51
CA THR A 350 -18.70 16.16 7.97
C THR A 350 -19.49 15.56 6.80
N GLU A 351 -19.56 16.28 5.67
CA GLU A 351 -20.23 15.80 4.47
C GLU A 351 -19.54 14.56 3.87
N GLU A 352 -18.21 14.58 3.76
CA GLU A 352 -17.45 13.43 3.26
C GLU A 352 -17.54 12.22 4.22
N ALA A 353 -17.52 12.46 5.54
CA ALA A 353 -17.70 11.41 6.55
C ALA A 353 -19.08 10.76 6.44
N ALA A 354 -20.14 11.54 6.27
CA ALA A 354 -21.50 11.03 6.13
C ALA A 354 -21.62 10.16 4.86
N ARG A 355 -21.06 10.61 3.72
CA ARG A 355 -21.01 9.81 2.49
C ARG A 355 -20.26 8.49 2.69
N MET A 356 -19.13 8.53 3.39
CA MET A 356 -18.34 7.34 3.68
C MET A 356 -19.12 6.36 4.56
N LEU A 357 -19.76 6.81 5.62
CA LEU A 357 -20.55 5.96 6.50
C LEU A 357 -21.69 5.30 5.76
N THR A 358 -22.41 6.03 4.90
CA THR A 358 -23.49 5.49 4.08
C THR A 358 -23.00 4.38 3.14
N ALA A 359 -21.84 4.55 2.51
CA ALA A 359 -21.31 3.58 1.54
C ALA A 359 -20.57 2.39 2.19
N MET A 360 -19.97 2.58 3.36
CA MET A 360 -19.01 1.64 3.93
C MET A 360 -19.44 1.02 5.26
N THR A 361 -20.70 1.22 5.66
CA THR A 361 -21.28 0.57 6.84
C THR A 361 -22.67 0.05 6.55
N ASP A 362 -23.11 -0.96 7.30
CA ASP A 362 -24.48 -1.51 7.30
C ASP A 362 -25.33 -0.91 8.44
N ALA A 363 -24.86 0.20 9.05
CA ALA A 363 -25.59 0.88 10.12
C ALA A 363 -26.81 1.63 9.56
N THR A 364 -27.92 1.62 10.33
CA THR A 364 -29.15 2.33 9.97
C THR A 364 -29.02 3.83 10.22
N ASP A 365 -28.23 4.21 11.20
CA ASP A 365 -28.00 5.60 11.60
C ASP A 365 -26.52 5.94 11.62
N HIS A 366 -26.23 7.21 11.36
CA HIS A 366 -24.86 7.70 11.31
C HIS A 366 -24.67 8.95 12.18
N ASP A 367 -23.57 9.03 12.93
CA ASP A 367 -23.18 10.19 13.70
C ASP A 367 -21.72 10.57 13.43
N VAL A 368 -21.45 11.85 13.22
CA VAL A 368 -20.10 12.37 12.96
C VAL A 368 -19.72 13.34 14.08
N ARG A 369 -18.68 12.98 14.81
CA ARG A 369 -18.20 13.73 15.97
C ARG A 369 -16.80 14.27 15.75
N PHE A 370 -16.53 15.45 16.31
CA PHE A 370 -15.18 15.98 16.45
C PHE A 370 -14.78 15.90 17.92
N GLY A 371 -13.69 15.20 18.22
CA GLY A 371 -13.25 15.00 19.59
C GLY A 371 -11.90 14.31 19.67
N THR A 372 -11.31 14.28 20.86
CA THR A 372 -10.03 13.60 21.15
C THR A 372 -10.31 12.15 21.55
N PHE A 373 -9.60 11.21 20.93
CA PHE A 373 -9.59 9.79 21.30
C PHE A 373 -8.17 9.19 21.33
N LEU A 374 -7.18 9.95 20.87
CA LEU A 374 -5.76 9.63 21.02
C LEU A 374 -5.11 10.66 21.92
N ASP A 375 -4.38 10.18 22.92
CA ASP A 375 -3.48 10.97 23.72
C ASP A 375 -2.06 10.75 23.21
N TYR A 376 -1.42 11.84 22.77
CA TYR A 376 -0.05 11.77 22.26
C TYR A 376 1.01 11.98 23.34
N GLY A 377 0.58 12.22 24.59
CA GLY A 377 1.47 12.60 25.70
C GLY A 377 2.19 13.91 25.40
N ASP A 378 1.87 14.96 26.12
CA ASP A 378 2.59 16.24 26.05
C ASP A 378 3.99 16.14 26.69
#